data_10c8e6b4cd9443d8c76ade599f32b258
#
_entry.id   10c8e6b4cd9443d8c76ade599f32b258
#
_cell.length_a   1.000
_cell.length_b   1.000
_cell.length_c   1.000
_cell.angle_alpha   90.00
_cell.angle_beta   90.00
_cell.angle_gamma   90.00
#
_symmetry.space_group_name_H-M   'P 1'
#
loop_
_entity.id
_entity.type
_entity.pdbx_description
1 polymer ?
#
loop_
_entity_poly.entity_id
_entity_poly.type
_entity_poly.pdbx_seq_one_letter_code
_entity_poly.pdbx_strand_id
1 'polypeptide(L)'
;CGSYFKATPSDIEDDGVLEIFCPSCGLVSENYATEDVIELALAMAENVAMDMVYDTLKKMERQFRNSPISFKMNKRPKYEAENPIRSGIEALEIATFPCCKRTAKVKPLLKMTGCYCPFCGVKNYEIE
;
A
#
# COMPACT_ATOMS: atom_id res chain seq x y z
N CYS A 1 -14.97 -3.90 -3.93
CA CYS A 1 -15.53 -3.81 -5.30
C CYS A 1 -14.45 -3.71 -6.38
N GLY A 2 -13.18 -3.65 -6.05
CA GLY A 2 -12.05 -3.62 -7.00
C GLY A 2 -11.94 -2.34 -7.85
N SER A 3 -12.59 -1.26 -7.44
CA SER A 3 -12.49 0.02 -8.14
C SER A 3 -11.31 0.83 -7.62
N TYR A 4 -10.43 1.26 -8.52
CA TYR A 4 -9.27 2.10 -8.18
C TYR A 4 -9.66 3.57 -8.15
N PHE A 5 -9.07 4.29 -7.21
CA PHE A 5 -9.09 5.74 -7.11
C PHE A 5 -7.78 6.22 -6.48
N LYS A 6 -7.49 7.51 -6.54
CA LYS A 6 -6.30 8.09 -5.92
C LYS A 6 -6.69 9.29 -5.08
N ALA A 7 -6.19 9.34 -3.86
CA ALA A 7 -6.30 10.47 -2.95
C ALA A 7 -4.91 10.96 -2.55
N THR A 8 -4.79 12.19 -2.08
CA THR A 8 -3.51 12.69 -1.60
C THR A 8 -3.22 12.15 -0.20
N PRO A 9 -1.96 11.83 0.13
CA PRO A 9 -1.61 11.39 1.49
C PRO A 9 -2.05 12.37 2.57
N SER A 10 -1.89 13.68 2.33
CA SER A 10 -2.30 14.74 3.26
C SER A 10 -3.81 14.74 3.56
N ASP A 11 -4.65 14.36 2.59
CA ASP A 11 -6.09 14.28 2.80
C ASP A 11 -6.49 13.00 3.55
N ILE A 12 -5.71 11.94 3.41
CA ILE A 12 -5.92 10.65 4.11
C ILE A 12 -5.48 10.75 5.57
N GLU A 13 -4.39 11.48 5.83
CA GLU A 13 -3.79 11.65 7.16
C GLU A 13 -4.42 12.79 7.97
N ASP A 14 -5.40 13.50 7.41
CA ASP A 14 -6.11 14.58 8.09
C ASP A 14 -6.99 14.03 9.22
N ASP A 15 -6.85 14.58 10.43
CA ASP A 15 -7.59 14.18 11.63
C ASP A 15 -9.12 14.24 11.48
N GLY A 16 -9.62 14.98 10.50
CA GLY A 16 -11.04 15.07 10.16
C GLY A 16 -11.54 13.93 9.27
N VAL A 17 -10.66 13.04 8.80
CA VAL A 17 -11.00 11.87 7.99
C VAL A 17 -10.88 10.61 8.83
N LEU A 18 -12.00 10.12 9.33
CA LEU A 18 -12.02 8.92 10.19
C LEU A 18 -11.95 7.63 9.40
N GLU A 19 -12.51 7.62 8.20
CA GLU A 19 -12.60 6.45 7.34
C GLU A 19 -12.48 6.88 5.87
N ILE A 20 -11.97 5.97 5.05
CA ILE A 20 -11.91 6.16 3.60
C ILE A 20 -13.02 5.35 2.93
N PHE A 21 -13.81 6.01 2.10
CA PHE A 21 -14.94 5.41 1.40
C PHE A 21 -14.60 5.15 -0.07
N CYS A 22 -15.03 4.02 -0.59
CA CYS A 22 -14.88 3.74 -2.01
C CYS A 22 -15.76 4.66 -2.86
N PRO A 23 -15.22 5.43 -3.82
CA PRO A 23 -16.03 6.33 -4.65
C PRO A 23 -17.10 5.62 -5.48
N SER A 24 -16.90 4.35 -5.79
CA SER A 24 -17.83 3.56 -6.62
C SER A 24 -18.99 2.96 -5.84
N CYS A 25 -18.74 2.38 -4.66
CA CYS A 25 -19.76 1.67 -3.89
C CYS A 25 -20.10 2.30 -2.53
N GLY A 26 -19.34 3.29 -2.08
CA GLY A 26 -19.55 3.97 -0.80
C GLY A 26 -19.20 3.14 0.44
N LEU A 27 -18.61 1.96 0.27
CA LEU A 27 -18.22 1.10 1.38
C LEU A 27 -16.80 1.44 1.86
N VAL A 28 -16.59 1.27 3.14
CA VAL A 28 -15.27 1.32 3.78
C VAL A 28 -14.57 -0.03 3.59
N SER A 29 -13.24 -0.01 3.48
CA SER A 29 -12.41 -1.22 3.46
C SER A 29 -11.33 -1.10 4.52
N GLU A 30 -10.91 -2.21 5.08
CA GLU A 30 -9.80 -2.25 6.04
C GLU A 30 -8.43 -2.01 5.36
N ASN A 31 -8.34 -2.22 4.04
CA ASN A 31 -7.11 -2.07 3.29
C ASN A 31 -7.37 -1.42 1.93
N TYR A 32 -6.60 -0.39 1.62
CA TYR A 32 -6.59 0.33 0.35
C TYR A 32 -5.26 0.19 -0.41
N ALA A 33 -4.31 -0.58 0.12
CA ALA A 33 -3.09 -0.87 -0.60
C ALA A 33 -3.40 -1.79 -1.79
N THR A 34 -2.79 -1.48 -2.93
CA THR A 34 -2.89 -2.32 -4.13
C THR A 34 -2.00 -3.56 -3.99
N GLU A 35 -2.28 -4.61 -4.75
CA GLU A 35 -1.53 -5.89 -4.67
C GLU A 35 -0.04 -5.68 -4.90
N ASP A 36 0.36 -4.84 -5.85
CA ASP A 36 1.76 -4.52 -6.15
C ASP A 36 2.48 -3.84 -4.96
N VAL A 37 1.77 -2.99 -4.20
CA VAL A 37 2.30 -2.38 -2.96
C VAL A 37 2.51 -3.45 -1.89
N ILE A 38 1.55 -4.36 -1.74
CA ILE A 38 1.64 -5.44 -0.74
C ILE A 38 2.76 -6.41 -1.10
N GLU A 39 2.87 -6.81 -2.37
CA GLU A 39 3.94 -7.70 -2.85
C GLU A 39 5.33 -7.08 -2.63
N LEU A 40 5.50 -5.81 -2.98
CA LEU A 40 6.76 -5.11 -2.73
C LEU A 40 7.09 -5.04 -1.24
N ALA A 41 6.12 -4.67 -0.41
CA ALA A 41 6.32 -4.58 1.04
C ALA A 41 6.70 -5.93 1.66
N LEU A 42 6.07 -7.02 1.21
CA LEU A 42 6.41 -8.38 1.64
C LEU A 42 7.83 -8.78 1.21
N ALA A 43 8.19 -8.56 -0.05
CA ALA A 43 9.54 -8.87 -0.54
C ALA A 43 10.62 -8.09 0.23
N MET A 44 10.40 -6.80 0.50
CA MET A 44 11.31 -6.00 1.31
C MET A 44 11.41 -6.52 2.75
N ALA A 45 10.29 -6.86 3.36
CA ALA A 45 10.26 -7.39 4.73
C ALA A 45 10.98 -8.75 4.83
N GLU A 46 10.77 -9.64 3.86
CA GLU A 46 11.45 -10.93 3.79
C GLU A 46 12.97 -10.76 3.63
N ASN A 47 13.42 -9.85 2.75
CA ASN A 47 14.83 -9.57 2.55
C ASN A 47 15.50 -9.04 3.83
N VAL A 48 14.84 -8.12 4.54
CA VAL A 48 15.33 -7.61 5.83
C VAL A 48 15.37 -8.72 6.89
N ALA A 49 14.32 -9.53 6.99
CA ALA A 49 14.29 -10.65 7.93
C ALA A 49 15.40 -11.66 7.66
N MET A 50 15.64 -11.99 6.39
CA MET A 50 16.72 -12.89 5.97
C MET A 50 18.10 -12.34 6.31
N ASP A 51 18.34 -11.04 6.13
CA ASP A 51 19.59 -10.40 6.54
C ASP A 51 19.79 -10.48 8.06
N MET A 52 18.76 -10.20 8.85
CA MET A 52 18.83 -10.28 10.32
C MET A 52 19.13 -11.71 10.80
N VAL A 53 18.49 -12.71 10.20
CA VAL A 53 18.74 -14.13 10.50
C VAL A 53 20.18 -14.51 10.10
N TYR A 54 20.61 -14.15 8.90
CA TYR A 54 21.95 -14.43 8.42
C TYR A 54 23.03 -13.83 9.32
N ASP A 55 22.88 -12.57 9.68
CA ASP A 55 23.85 -11.88 10.54
C ASP A 55 23.89 -12.47 11.96
N THR A 56 22.75 -12.88 12.47
CA THR A 56 22.65 -13.53 13.78
C THR A 56 23.36 -14.89 13.75
N LEU A 57 23.06 -15.72 12.76
CA LEU A 57 23.70 -17.03 12.60
C LEU A 57 25.21 -16.90 12.35
N LYS A 58 25.64 -15.88 11.63
CA LYS A 58 27.06 -15.61 11.40
C LYS A 58 27.81 -15.17 12.66
N LYS A 59 27.14 -14.41 13.54
CA LYS A 59 27.66 -14.11 14.89
C LYS A 59 27.79 -15.37 15.73
N MET A 60 26.77 -16.23 15.72
CA MET A 60 26.80 -17.51 16.41
C MET A 60 27.90 -18.45 15.87
N GLU A 61 28.10 -18.55 14.55
CA GLU A 61 29.19 -19.30 13.94
C GLU A 61 30.55 -18.87 14.49
N ARG A 62 30.78 -17.57 14.65
CA ARG A 62 32.02 -17.04 15.23
C ARG A 62 32.17 -17.39 16.71
N GLN A 63 31.08 -17.33 17.49
CA GLN A 63 31.10 -17.67 18.92
C GLN A 63 31.37 -19.15 19.17
N PHE A 64 30.80 -20.04 18.33
CA PHE A 64 30.93 -21.48 18.46
C PHE A 64 32.11 -22.09 17.71
N ARG A 65 32.99 -21.27 17.14
CA ARG A 65 34.14 -21.73 16.33
C ARG A 65 35.08 -22.67 17.10
N ASN A 66 35.22 -22.50 18.41
CA ASN A 66 36.05 -23.29 19.29
C ASN A 66 35.28 -24.24 20.19
N SER A 67 33.98 -24.46 19.93
CA SER A 67 33.12 -25.36 20.68
C SER A 67 33.10 -26.75 20.04
N PRO A 68 32.81 -27.81 20.82
CA PRO A 68 32.63 -29.16 20.27
C PRO A 68 31.46 -29.26 19.29
N ILE A 69 30.54 -28.31 19.31
CA ILE A 69 29.46 -28.17 18.34
C ILE A 69 29.77 -26.92 17.47
N SER A 70 30.31 -27.13 16.30
CA SER A 70 30.52 -26.06 15.33
C SER A 70 29.61 -26.24 14.12
N PHE A 71 29.02 -25.15 13.65
CA PHE A 71 28.28 -25.14 12.38
C PHE A 71 28.89 -24.06 11.47
N LYS A 72 28.74 -24.24 10.17
CA LYS A 72 29.28 -23.32 9.17
C LYS A 72 28.17 -22.92 8.21
N MET A 73 27.99 -21.63 8.03
CA MET A 73 27.07 -21.10 7.03
C MET A 73 27.75 -21.04 5.66
N ASN A 74 27.21 -21.79 4.69
CA ASN A 74 27.84 -21.94 3.39
C ASN A 74 27.53 -20.82 2.40
N LYS A 75 26.33 -20.25 2.41
CA LYS A 75 25.91 -19.21 1.44
C LYS A 75 24.98 -18.20 2.09
N ARG A 76 25.06 -16.97 1.58
CA ARG A 76 24.05 -15.94 1.87
C ARG A 76 22.71 -16.32 1.25
N PRO A 77 21.57 -16.08 1.91
CA PRO A 77 20.26 -16.37 1.34
C PRO A 77 20.06 -15.58 0.03
N LYS A 78 19.26 -16.15 -0.86
CA LYS A 78 18.86 -15.47 -2.09
C LYS A 78 17.74 -14.48 -1.72
N TYR A 79 17.87 -13.24 -2.15
CA TYR A 79 16.84 -12.23 -1.96
C TYR A 79 15.67 -12.44 -2.90
N GLU A 80 14.48 -12.09 -2.41
CA GLU A 80 13.30 -11.92 -3.24
C GLU A 80 13.43 -10.65 -4.09
N ALA A 81 12.86 -10.71 -5.31
CA ALA A 81 12.91 -9.59 -6.23
C ALA A 81 11.97 -8.46 -5.76
N GLU A 82 12.54 -7.30 -5.49
CA GLU A 82 11.80 -6.09 -5.17
C GLU A 82 11.34 -5.41 -6.46
N ASN A 83 10.16 -5.79 -6.95
CA ASN A 83 9.61 -5.20 -8.15
C ASN A 83 9.11 -3.78 -7.86
N PRO A 84 9.56 -2.76 -8.62
CA PRO A 84 9.12 -1.39 -8.38
C PRO A 84 7.62 -1.23 -8.71
N ILE A 85 6.92 -0.49 -7.87
CA ILE A 85 5.54 -0.09 -8.12
C ILE A 85 5.50 0.74 -9.40
N ARG A 86 4.73 0.29 -10.37
CA ARG A 86 4.51 1.02 -11.62
C ARG A 86 3.16 1.72 -11.55
N SER A 87 3.14 3.03 -11.81
CA SER A 87 1.87 3.72 -12.02
C SER A 87 1.20 3.12 -13.26
N GLY A 88 0.09 2.41 -13.06
CA GLY A 88 -0.75 1.97 -14.17
C GLY A 88 -1.26 3.17 -14.95
N ILE A 89 -1.41 3.03 -16.28
CA ILE A 89 -2.10 4.03 -17.11
C ILE A 89 -3.60 3.85 -16.82
N GLU A 90 -4.03 4.44 -15.71
CA GLU A 90 -5.45 4.51 -15.38
C GLU A 90 -5.99 5.86 -15.85
N ALA A 91 -7.04 5.83 -16.66
CA ALA A 91 -7.79 7.01 -17.02
C ALA A 91 -8.60 7.49 -15.80
N LEU A 92 -7.93 8.18 -14.87
CA LEU A 92 -8.56 8.80 -13.71
C LEU A 92 -8.58 10.32 -13.90
N GLU A 93 -9.69 10.94 -13.57
CA GLU A 93 -9.88 12.38 -13.60
C GLU A 93 -9.99 12.96 -12.19
N ILE A 94 -9.52 14.19 -12.03
CA ILE A 94 -9.67 14.91 -10.77
C ILE A 94 -11.16 15.24 -10.57
N ALA A 95 -11.65 14.94 -9.40
CA ALA A 95 -13.00 15.25 -8.93
C ALA A 95 -12.91 16.08 -7.66
N THR A 96 -13.55 17.25 -7.64
CA THR A 96 -13.70 18.08 -6.45
C THR A 96 -15.03 17.81 -5.81
N PHE A 97 -15.03 17.39 -4.55
CA PHE A 97 -16.25 17.00 -3.82
C PHE A 97 -16.85 18.20 -3.10
N PRO A 98 -18.09 18.63 -3.45
CA PRO A 98 -18.70 19.80 -2.85
C PRO A 98 -18.98 19.68 -1.35
N CYS A 99 -19.12 18.44 -0.85
CA CYS A 99 -19.41 18.15 0.57
C CYS A 99 -18.27 18.51 1.53
N CYS A 100 -17.01 18.36 1.11
CA CYS A 100 -15.83 18.65 1.94
C CYS A 100 -14.77 19.51 1.23
N LYS A 101 -14.98 19.86 -0.03
CA LYS A 101 -14.07 20.63 -0.91
C LYS A 101 -12.70 19.98 -1.12
N ARG A 102 -12.57 18.69 -0.84
CA ARG A 102 -11.38 17.90 -1.11
C ARG A 102 -11.42 17.30 -2.51
N THR A 103 -10.26 16.91 -3.02
CA THR A 103 -10.09 16.35 -4.35
C THR A 103 -9.62 14.91 -4.32
N ALA A 104 -10.13 14.10 -5.23
CA ALA A 104 -9.59 12.77 -5.49
C ALA A 104 -9.62 12.48 -6.99
N LYS A 105 -8.80 11.54 -7.44
CA LYS A 105 -8.87 11.05 -8.83
C LYS A 105 -9.78 9.84 -8.88
N VAL A 106 -10.83 9.93 -9.69
CA VAL A 106 -11.85 8.89 -9.87
C VAL A 106 -12.01 8.55 -11.35
N LYS A 107 -12.67 7.44 -11.64
CA LYS A 107 -13.00 7.08 -13.03
C LYS A 107 -13.95 8.11 -13.64
N PRO A 108 -13.77 8.54 -14.91
CA PRO A 108 -14.62 9.52 -15.57
C PRO A 108 -16.11 9.18 -15.51
N LEU A 109 -16.46 7.91 -15.64
CA LEU A 109 -17.83 7.44 -15.54
C LEU A 109 -18.49 7.82 -14.19
N LEU A 110 -17.75 7.78 -13.10
CA LEU A 110 -18.26 8.13 -11.78
C LEU A 110 -18.56 9.63 -11.64
N LYS A 111 -17.80 10.49 -12.35
CA LYS A 111 -18.14 11.92 -12.43
C LYS A 111 -19.48 12.16 -13.10
N MET A 112 -19.82 11.36 -14.12
CA MET A 112 -21.07 11.51 -14.88
C MET A 112 -22.29 10.90 -14.17
N THR A 113 -22.09 9.78 -13.48
CA THR A 113 -23.20 9.02 -12.83
C THR A 113 -23.39 9.34 -11.35
N GLY A 114 -22.48 10.14 -10.80
CA GLY A 114 -22.36 10.40 -9.37
C GLY A 114 -21.49 9.39 -8.65
N CYS A 115 -20.72 9.86 -7.68
CA CYS A 115 -19.87 9.02 -6.85
C CYS A 115 -19.90 9.40 -5.38
N TYR A 116 -19.44 8.49 -4.56
CA TYR A 116 -19.28 8.75 -3.14
C TYR A 116 -17.98 9.51 -2.87
N CYS A 117 -18.05 10.48 -1.97
CA CYS A 117 -16.84 11.20 -1.53
C CYS A 117 -15.95 10.23 -0.73
N PRO A 118 -14.67 10.09 -1.08
CA PRO A 118 -13.77 9.20 -0.34
C PRO A 118 -13.57 9.59 1.12
N PHE A 119 -13.77 10.86 1.46
CA PHE A 119 -13.42 11.43 2.76
C PHE A 119 -14.61 11.54 3.74
N CYS A 120 -15.85 11.57 3.25
CA CYS A 120 -17.03 11.70 4.08
C CYS A 120 -18.19 10.76 3.69
N GLY A 121 -18.00 9.91 2.69
CA GLY A 121 -18.98 8.89 2.29
C GLY A 121 -20.27 9.42 1.65
N VAL A 122 -20.41 10.74 1.51
CA VAL A 122 -21.61 11.35 0.91
C VAL A 122 -21.64 11.14 -0.60
N LYS A 123 -22.76 10.70 -1.13
CA LYS A 123 -22.95 10.56 -2.57
C LYS A 123 -23.21 11.92 -3.21
N ASN A 124 -22.40 12.26 -4.20
CA ASN A 124 -22.46 13.49 -4.97
C ASN A 124 -22.80 13.18 -6.43
N TYR A 125 -23.69 13.95 -7.03
CA TYR A 125 -24.09 13.82 -8.44
C TYR A 125 -23.53 14.94 -9.30
N GLU A 126 -23.24 16.09 -8.71
CA GLU A 126 -22.61 17.24 -9.36
C GLU A 126 -21.17 17.34 -8.84
N ILE A 127 -20.20 16.93 -9.68
CA ILE A 127 -18.79 16.84 -9.31
C ILE A 127 -18.00 17.58 -10.40
N GLU A 128 -17.21 18.56 -10.00
CA GLU A 128 -16.34 19.34 -10.87
C GLU A 128 -14.94 18.70 -11.06
#